data_b5f1cbf6d2038353a90b21102464aa82
#
_entry.id   b5f1cbf6d2038353a90b21102464aa82
#
_cell.length_a   1.000
_cell.length_b   1.000
_cell.length_c   1.000
_cell.angle_alpha   90.00
_cell.angle_beta   90.00
_cell.angle_gamma   90.00
#
_symmetry.space_group_name_H-M   'P 1'
#
loop_
_entity.id
_entity.type
_entity.pdbx_description
1 polymer ?
#
loop_
_entity_poly.entity_id
_entity_poly.type
_entity_poly.pdbx_seq_one_letter_code
_entity_poly.pdbx_strand_id
1 'polypeptide(L)' 'TSVTLETPFWDALKELAAAEGLSVNGLIERVDATRTGNLSSALRVHILNAVRSRP' A
#
# COMPACT_ATOMS: atom_id res chain seq x y z
N THR A 1 10.01 -12.21 -2.83
CA THR A 1 10.32 -10.79 -2.71
C THR A 1 9.87 -10.28 -1.36
N SER A 2 10.76 -9.70 -0.59
CA SER A 2 10.39 -9.15 0.71
C SER A 2 10.16 -7.65 0.60
N VAL A 3 9.14 -7.18 1.30
CA VAL A 3 8.80 -5.76 1.36
C VAL A 3 9.03 -5.31 2.79
N THR A 4 9.84 -4.27 2.95
CA THR A 4 10.15 -3.73 4.26
C THR A 4 9.42 -2.40 4.45
N LEU A 5 8.53 -2.35 5.43
CA LEU A 5 7.80 -1.15 5.79
C LEU A 5 7.77 -1.01 7.30
N GLU A 6 7.75 0.20 7.76
CA GLU A 6 7.58 0.48 9.17
C GLU A 6 6.19 0.04 9.63
N THR A 7 6.05 -0.34 10.91
CA THR A 7 4.78 -0.83 11.43
C THR A 7 3.58 0.09 11.18
N PRO A 8 3.70 1.41 11.37
CA PRO A 8 2.57 2.30 11.08
C PRO A 8 2.12 2.23 9.61
N PHE A 9 3.05 2.03 8.69
CA PHE A 9 2.71 1.89 7.28
C PHE A 9 2.00 0.56 7.00
N TRP A 10 2.42 -0.51 7.66
CA TRP A 10 1.74 -1.79 7.53
C TRP A 10 0.30 -1.71 8.03
N ASP A 11 0.08 -1.04 9.15
CA ASP A 11 -1.25 -0.86 9.70
C ASP A 11 -2.14 -0.08 8.73
N ALA A 12 -1.61 1.00 8.16
CA ALA A 12 -2.33 1.78 7.17
C ALA A 12 -2.64 0.95 5.93
N LEU A 13 -1.71 0.12 5.50
CA LEU A 13 -1.89 -0.73 4.34
C LEU A 13 -3.02 -1.73 4.56
N LYS A 14 -3.08 -2.31 5.75
CA LYS A 14 -4.17 -3.24 6.09
C LYS A 14 -5.52 -2.54 6.06
N GLU A 15 -5.60 -1.33 6.59
CA GLU A 15 -6.84 -0.56 6.58
C GLU A 15 -7.26 -0.20 5.16
N LEU A 16 -6.32 0.18 4.32
CA LEU A 16 -6.62 0.49 2.93
C LEU A 16 -7.11 -0.74 2.18
N ALA A 17 -6.48 -1.87 2.38
CA ALA A 17 -6.90 -3.11 1.74
C ALA A 17 -8.33 -3.46 2.13
N ALA A 18 -8.65 -3.35 3.41
CA ALA A 18 -10.00 -3.62 3.89
C ALA A 18 -11.00 -2.66 3.28
N ALA A 19 -10.65 -1.38 3.18
CA ALA A 19 -11.53 -0.38 2.60
C ALA A 19 -11.79 -0.63 1.11
N GLU A 20 -10.82 -1.22 0.42
CA GLU A 20 -10.96 -1.54 -1.00
C GLU A 20 -11.51 -2.94 -1.25
N GLY A 21 -11.81 -3.68 -0.18
CA GLY A 21 -12.32 -5.04 -0.31
C GLY A 21 -11.27 -6.04 -0.76
N LEU A 22 -9.99 -5.76 -0.49
CA LEU A 22 -8.88 -6.61 -0.91
C LEU A 22 -8.16 -7.18 0.31
N SER A 23 -7.44 -8.27 0.08
CA SER A 23 -6.47 -8.74 1.06
C SER A 23 -5.23 -7.84 0.96
N VAL A 24 -4.38 -7.87 2.00
CA VAL A 24 -3.13 -7.12 1.95
C VAL A 24 -2.28 -7.56 0.75
N ASN A 25 -2.19 -8.87 0.52
CA ASN A 25 -1.44 -9.38 -0.62
C ASN A 25 -2.04 -8.90 -1.95
N GLY A 26 -3.36 -8.86 -2.04
CA GLY A 26 -4.03 -8.37 -3.24
C GLY A 26 -3.71 -6.91 -3.52
N LEU A 27 -3.70 -6.09 -2.47
CA LEU A 27 -3.35 -4.69 -2.63
C LEU A 27 -1.90 -4.52 -3.04
N ILE A 28 -1.00 -5.30 -2.43
CA ILE A 28 0.43 -5.26 -2.79
C ILE A 28 0.62 -5.63 -4.25
N GLU A 29 -0.04 -6.68 -4.71
CA GLU A 29 0.05 -7.09 -6.11
C GLU A 29 -0.44 -6.00 -7.06
N ARG A 30 -1.51 -5.33 -6.67
CA ARG A 30 -2.08 -4.25 -7.47
C ARG A 30 -1.09 -3.09 -7.62
N VAL A 31 -0.45 -2.71 -6.52
CA VAL A 31 0.57 -1.64 -6.55
C VAL A 31 1.79 -2.10 -7.32
N ASP A 32 2.19 -3.35 -7.14
CA ASP A 32 3.35 -3.91 -7.83
C ASP A 32 3.17 -3.88 -9.35
N ALA A 33 1.96 -4.13 -9.81
CA ALA A 33 1.65 -4.14 -11.25
C ALA A 33 1.82 -2.77 -11.89
N THR A 34 1.70 -1.71 -11.12
CA THR A 34 1.76 -0.33 -11.64
C THR A 34 3.01 0.44 -11.20
N ARG A 35 3.86 -0.19 -10.39
CA ARG A 35 5.04 0.51 -9.90
C ARG A 35 6.07 0.74 -11.01
N THR A 36 6.81 1.82 -10.87
CA THR A 36 7.89 2.15 -11.79
C THR A 36 9.25 2.13 -11.11
N GLY A 37 9.29 1.71 -9.84
CA GLY A 37 10.52 1.67 -9.09
C GLY A 37 10.41 0.69 -7.93
N ASN A 38 10.95 1.08 -6.79
CA ASN A 38 10.98 0.24 -5.60
C ASN A 38 9.57 0.01 -5.05
N LEU A 39 9.23 -1.25 -4.78
CA LEU A 39 7.89 -1.61 -4.28
C LEU A 39 7.58 -0.96 -2.93
N SER A 40 8.55 -0.92 -2.02
CA SER A 40 8.33 -0.28 -0.71
C SER A 40 8.00 1.20 -0.87
N SER A 41 8.70 1.89 -1.76
CA SER A 41 8.41 3.29 -2.04
C SER A 41 7.05 3.46 -2.70
N ALA A 42 6.71 2.56 -3.62
CA ALA A 42 5.40 2.62 -4.28
C ALA A 42 4.27 2.43 -3.29
N LEU A 43 4.42 1.52 -2.33
CA LEU A 43 3.42 1.30 -1.29
C LEU A 43 3.29 2.52 -0.39
N ARG A 44 4.40 3.14 -0.01
CA ARG A 44 4.37 4.35 0.82
C ARG A 44 3.64 5.48 0.10
N VAL A 45 3.93 5.67 -1.17
CA VAL A 45 3.29 6.72 -1.96
C VAL A 45 1.79 6.44 -2.10
N HIS A 46 1.44 5.18 -2.33
CA HIS A 46 0.03 4.79 -2.42
C HIS A 46 -0.72 5.11 -1.12
N ILE A 47 -0.13 4.76 0.01
CA ILE A 47 -0.72 5.04 1.32
C ILE A 47 -0.86 6.55 1.53
N LEU A 48 0.18 7.30 1.22
CA LEU A 48 0.15 8.75 1.39
C LEU A 48 -0.95 9.39 0.54
N ASN A 49 -1.05 8.99 -0.71
CA ASN A 49 -2.09 9.52 -1.60
C ASN A 49 -3.49 9.20 -1.08
N ALA A 50 -3.68 7.99 -0.56
CA ALA A 50 -4.96 7.58 -0.01
C ALA A 50 -5.34 8.44 1.21
N VAL A 51 -4.38 8.69 2.09
CA VAL A 51 -4.61 9.53 3.28
C VAL A 51 -4.93 10.97 2.87
N ARG A 52 -4.20 11.49 1.91
CA ARG A 52 -4.40 12.88 1.44
C ARG A 52 -5.70 13.05 0.69
N SER A 53 -6.25 11.97 0.14
CA SER A 53 -7.52 12.03 -0.60
C SER A 53 -8.74 11.92 0.31
N ARG A 54 -8.56 11.62 1.56
CA ARG A 54 -9.67 11.53 2.50
C ARG A 54 -10.24 12.90 2.80
N PRO A 55 -11.57 13.00 2.85
CA PRO A 55 -12.21 14.26 3.23
C PRO A 55 -11.96 14.61 4.69
#